data_dba3910935dd7e4208ae4edd67fad9bf
#
_entry.id   dba3910935dd7e4208ae4edd67fad9bf
#
_cell.length_a   1.000
_cell.length_b   1.000
_cell.length_c   1.000
_cell.angle_alpha   90.00
_cell.angle_beta   90.00
_cell.angle_gamma   90.00
#
_symmetry.space_group_name_H-M   'P 1'
#
loop_
_entity.id
_entity.type
_entity.pdbx_description
1 polymer ?
#
loop_
_entity_poly.entity_id
_entity_poly.type
_entity_poly.pdbx_seq_one_letter_code
_entity_poly.pdbx_strand_id
1 'polypeptide(L)'
;MRTPASVAACLLLLGSLGAWAQPAKFQGTWEAAFEGKVFLVLKVQAGQKISGTLNAGSITLSEEGELIKAEPVEDKEAPFFFAKAEGDKLEFDYQDQGDDEIMHFELKLTGERAGELRIVDEHIPKMKPFRLRKKQA
;
A
#
# COMPACT_ATOMS: atom_id res chain seq x y z
N MET A 1 20.54 -39.10 -17.90
CA MET A 1 21.59 -38.53 -17.52
C MET A 1 21.60 -37.08 -17.35
N ARG A 2 21.45 -36.32 -18.33
CA ARG A 2 21.42 -34.90 -18.23
C ARG A 2 20.26 -34.38 -17.46
N THR A 3 19.22 -35.15 -17.36
CA THR A 3 17.99 -34.73 -16.72
C THR A 3 18.13 -34.28 -15.28
N PRO A 4 18.92 -34.93 -14.41
CA PRO A 4 18.99 -34.47 -13.02
C PRO A 4 19.56 -33.06 -12.87
N ALA A 5 20.54 -32.73 -13.68
CA ALA A 5 21.11 -31.38 -13.63
C ALA A 5 20.12 -30.34 -14.13
N SER A 6 19.37 -30.66 -15.15
CA SER A 6 18.34 -29.75 -15.67
C SER A 6 17.25 -29.49 -14.65
N VAL A 7 16.84 -30.55 -13.97
CA VAL A 7 15.80 -30.41 -12.95
C VAL A 7 16.29 -29.51 -11.79
N ALA A 8 17.52 -29.68 -11.39
CA ALA A 8 18.08 -28.85 -10.34
C ALA A 8 18.10 -27.37 -10.75
N ALA A 9 18.45 -27.10 -11.99
CA ALA A 9 18.43 -25.74 -12.49
C ALA A 9 17.03 -25.14 -12.48
N CYS A 10 16.02 -25.93 -12.85
CA CYS A 10 14.63 -25.48 -12.81
C CYS A 10 14.20 -25.15 -11.39
N LEU A 11 14.61 -25.95 -10.40
CA LEU A 11 14.28 -25.70 -9.02
C LEU A 11 14.87 -24.39 -8.52
N LEU A 12 16.08 -24.08 -8.93
CA LEU A 12 16.70 -22.81 -8.59
C LEU A 12 15.94 -21.63 -9.17
N LEU A 13 15.47 -21.76 -10.41
CA LEU A 13 14.68 -20.72 -11.03
C LEU A 13 13.34 -20.51 -10.31
N LEU A 14 12.72 -21.58 -9.87
CA LEU A 14 11.48 -21.48 -9.12
C LEU A 14 11.69 -20.77 -7.78
N GLY A 15 12.81 -21.04 -7.14
CA GLY A 15 13.15 -20.35 -5.91
C GLY A 15 13.31 -18.84 -6.13
N SER A 16 13.96 -18.47 -7.21
CA SER A 16 14.10 -17.05 -7.57
C SER A 16 12.75 -16.41 -7.86
N LEU A 17 11.88 -17.12 -8.59
CA LEU A 17 10.53 -16.61 -8.87
C LEU A 17 9.73 -16.45 -7.59
N GLY A 18 9.91 -17.32 -6.62
CA GLY A 18 9.26 -17.17 -5.32
C GLY A 18 9.66 -15.89 -4.62
N ALA A 19 10.93 -15.51 -4.71
CA ALA A 19 11.40 -14.25 -4.14
C ALA A 19 10.82 -13.05 -4.88
N TRP A 20 10.65 -13.14 -6.19
CA TRP A 20 10.06 -12.07 -6.99
C TRP A 20 8.55 -11.94 -6.81
N ALA A 21 7.91 -12.95 -6.22
CA ALA A 21 6.46 -12.94 -5.98
C ALA A 21 6.06 -12.17 -4.72
N GLN A 22 7.01 -11.58 -3.99
CA GLN A 22 6.71 -10.83 -2.78
C GLN A 22 5.73 -9.67 -2.97
N PRO A 23 5.74 -8.92 -4.09
CA PRO A 23 4.75 -7.86 -4.28
C PRO A 23 3.31 -8.34 -4.25
N ALA A 24 3.06 -9.62 -4.54
CA ALA A 24 1.70 -10.16 -4.55
C ALA A 24 1.01 -10.08 -3.18
N LYS A 25 1.76 -10.00 -2.10
CA LYS A 25 1.17 -9.89 -0.77
C LYS A 25 0.49 -8.55 -0.52
N PHE A 26 0.79 -7.54 -1.33
CA PHE A 26 0.13 -6.24 -1.25
C PHE A 26 -1.15 -6.19 -2.07
N GLN A 27 -1.38 -7.16 -2.94
CA GLN A 27 -2.54 -7.15 -3.83
C GLN A 27 -3.84 -7.23 -3.05
N GLY A 28 -4.80 -6.41 -3.42
CA GLY A 28 -6.12 -6.40 -2.82
C GLY A 28 -6.62 -5.00 -2.56
N THR A 29 -7.73 -4.92 -1.85
CA THR A 29 -8.35 -3.67 -1.44
C THR A 29 -8.12 -3.48 0.04
N TRP A 30 -7.48 -2.38 0.40
CA TRP A 30 -7.15 -2.03 1.77
C TRP A 30 -8.01 -0.87 2.21
N GLU A 31 -8.52 -0.92 3.43
CA GLU A 31 -9.37 0.14 3.97
C GLU A 31 -8.91 0.60 5.34
N ALA A 32 -9.07 1.89 5.58
CA ALA A 32 -8.91 2.47 6.91
C ALA A 32 -10.25 3.10 7.31
N ALA A 33 -10.63 2.91 8.56
CA ALA A 33 -11.88 3.45 9.09
C ALA A 33 -11.62 4.22 10.38
N PHE A 34 -12.45 5.23 10.61
CA PHE A 34 -12.42 6.01 11.82
C PHE A 34 -13.86 6.23 12.30
N GLU A 35 -14.15 5.83 13.54
CA GLU A 35 -15.49 5.91 14.10
C GLU A 35 -16.55 5.23 13.23
N GLY A 36 -16.19 4.07 12.68
CA GLY A 36 -17.09 3.28 11.85
C GLY A 36 -17.25 3.74 10.42
N LYS A 37 -16.53 4.77 10.01
CA LYS A 37 -16.60 5.29 8.64
C LYS A 37 -15.29 5.03 7.91
N VAL A 38 -15.38 4.46 6.71
CA VAL A 38 -14.20 4.24 5.88
C VAL A 38 -13.79 5.57 5.28
N PHE A 39 -12.59 6.03 5.59
CA PHE A 39 -12.08 7.29 5.09
C PHE A 39 -10.97 7.13 4.07
N LEU A 40 -10.48 5.91 3.86
CA LEU A 40 -9.41 5.67 2.91
C LEU A 40 -9.56 4.28 2.31
N VAL A 41 -9.45 4.20 0.99
CA VAL A 41 -9.45 2.95 0.26
C VAL A 41 -8.25 2.94 -0.67
N LEU A 42 -7.40 1.93 -0.51
CA LEU A 42 -6.23 1.71 -1.34
C LEU A 42 -6.42 0.40 -2.09
N LYS A 43 -6.46 0.46 -3.41
CA LYS A 43 -6.56 -0.74 -4.25
C LYS A 43 -5.21 -0.98 -4.90
N VAL A 44 -4.67 -2.16 -4.72
CA VAL A 44 -3.35 -2.53 -5.23
C VAL A 44 -3.47 -3.74 -6.14
N GLN A 45 -2.89 -3.64 -7.31
CA GLN A 45 -2.73 -4.75 -8.24
C GLN A 45 -1.25 -5.02 -8.41
N ALA A 46 -0.84 -6.24 -8.13
CA ALA A 46 0.55 -6.66 -8.21
C ALA A 46 0.72 -7.63 -9.36
N GLY A 47 0.97 -7.08 -10.54
CA GLY A 47 1.31 -7.86 -11.73
C GLY A 47 2.79 -7.69 -12.06
N GLN A 48 3.09 -7.48 -13.33
CA GLN A 48 4.45 -7.16 -13.75
C GLN A 48 4.91 -5.83 -13.14
N LYS A 49 3.96 -4.93 -12.95
CA LYS A 49 4.16 -3.68 -12.23
C LYS A 49 3.13 -3.58 -11.14
N ILE A 50 3.47 -2.87 -10.09
CA ILE A 50 2.51 -2.57 -9.04
C ILE A 50 1.76 -1.30 -9.46
N SER A 51 0.44 -1.41 -9.47
CA SER A 51 -0.43 -0.29 -9.85
C SER A 51 -1.65 -0.29 -8.95
N GLY A 52 -2.44 0.74 -9.03
CA GLY A 52 -3.67 0.82 -8.27
C GLY A 52 -4.13 2.24 -8.08
N THR A 53 -5.08 2.40 -7.17
CA THR A 53 -5.71 3.68 -6.91
C THR A 53 -5.79 3.95 -5.41
N LEU A 54 -5.85 5.22 -5.07
CA LEU A 54 -6.09 5.67 -3.71
C LEU A 54 -7.28 6.60 -3.71
N ASN A 55 -8.17 6.41 -2.75
CA ASN A 55 -9.30 7.29 -2.52
C ASN A 55 -9.32 7.61 -1.03
N ALA A 56 -9.20 8.87 -0.69
CA ALA A 56 -9.16 9.29 0.70
C ALA A 56 -10.06 10.50 0.91
N GLY A 57 -10.84 10.46 1.98
CA GLY A 57 -11.58 11.61 2.44
C GLY A 57 -10.66 12.58 3.15
N SER A 58 -11.20 13.72 3.54
CA SER A 58 -10.43 14.71 4.30
C SER A 58 -10.15 14.19 5.70
N ILE A 59 -8.95 14.43 6.19
CA ILE A 59 -8.55 14.04 7.54
C ILE A 59 -8.01 15.24 8.29
N THR A 60 -8.16 15.21 9.60
CA THR A 60 -7.60 16.21 10.51
C THR A 60 -6.74 15.50 11.53
N LEU A 61 -5.51 15.94 11.66
CA LEU A 61 -4.56 15.39 12.63
C LEU A 61 -4.36 16.36 13.79
N SER A 62 -4.11 15.82 14.98
CA SER A 62 -3.73 16.62 16.13
C SER A 62 -2.27 17.07 16.00
N GLU A 63 -1.85 17.93 16.90
CA GLU A 63 -0.44 18.36 16.95
C GLU A 63 0.50 17.20 17.21
N GLU A 64 -0.01 16.14 17.80
CA GLU A 64 0.76 14.93 18.09
C GLU A 64 0.74 13.92 16.97
N GLY A 65 0.06 14.24 15.85
CA GLY A 65 -0.02 13.38 14.69
C GLY A 65 -1.09 12.30 14.76
N GLU A 66 -2.03 12.43 15.69
CA GLU A 66 -3.13 11.49 15.82
C GLU A 66 -4.32 11.94 14.98
N LEU A 67 -5.03 10.97 14.41
CA LEU A 67 -6.24 11.23 13.64
C LEU A 67 -7.36 11.60 14.60
N ILE A 68 -7.92 12.81 14.44
CA ILE A 68 -9.01 13.29 15.29
C ILE A 68 -10.31 13.47 14.53
N LYS A 69 -10.26 13.53 13.21
CA LYS A 69 -11.44 13.64 12.37
C LYS A 69 -11.16 13.07 11.00
N ALA A 70 -12.11 12.37 10.44
CA ALA A 70 -12.01 11.84 9.08
C ALA A 70 -13.37 11.89 8.40
N GLU A 71 -13.38 12.30 7.13
CA GLU A 71 -14.58 12.30 6.32
C GLU A 71 -14.62 10.99 5.53
N PRO A 72 -15.83 10.44 5.27
CA PRO A 72 -15.94 9.25 4.44
C PRO A 72 -15.36 9.48 3.04
N VAL A 73 -14.92 8.40 2.41
CA VAL A 73 -14.43 8.49 1.04
C VAL A 73 -15.55 8.95 0.12
N GLU A 74 -15.18 9.78 -0.83
CA GLU A 74 -16.06 10.18 -1.91
C GLU A 74 -15.62 9.44 -3.17
N ASP A 75 -16.35 9.56 -4.25
CA ASP A 75 -16.03 8.89 -5.49
C ASP A 75 -14.95 9.65 -6.26
N LYS A 76 -13.77 9.71 -5.69
CA LYS A 76 -12.64 10.48 -6.22
C LYS A 76 -11.36 9.65 -6.26
N GLU A 77 -11.46 8.38 -6.62
CA GLU A 77 -10.27 7.57 -6.68
C GLU A 77 -9.37 8.02 -7.82
N ALA A 78 -8.08 8.07 -7.56
CA ALA A 78 -7.06 8.45 -8.53
C ALA A 78 -5.89 7.46 -8.46
N PRO A 79 -5.20 7.22 -9.58
CA PRO A 79 -4.10 6.27 -9.57
C PRO A 79 -2.91 6.80 -8.78
N PHE A 80 -2.25 5.92 -8.04
CA PHE A 80 -0.95 6.21 -7.48
C PHE A 80 0.13 5.87 -8.52
N PHE A 81 1.35 6.33 -8.28
CA PHE A 81 2.44 6.13 -9.24
C PHE A 81 3.77 5.95 -8.50
N PHE A 82 4.81 5.57 -9.23
CA PHE A 82 6.14 5.28 -8.70
C PHE A 82 6.13 4.29 -7.56
N ALA A 83 5.34 3.22 -7.73
CA ALA A 83 5.20 2.21 -6.70
C ALA A 83 6.44 1.30 -6.66
N LYS A 84 6.90 1.03 -5.45
CA LYS A 84 8.05 0.17 -5.21
C LYS A 84 7.79 -0.69 -3.98
N ALA A 85 7.94 -2.00 -4.14
CA ALA A 85 7.81 -2.93 -3.03
C ALA A 85 9.18 -3.44 -2.61
N GLU A 86 9.41 -3.48 -1.30
CA GLU A 86 10.64 -4.00 -0.75
C GLU A 86 10.34 -4.65 0.60
N GLY A 87 10.49 -5.97 0.67
CA GLY A 87 10.14 -6.71 1.87
C GLY A 87 8.66 -6.55 2.19
N ASP A 88 8.36 -6.10 3.39
CA ASP A 88 6.99 -5.88 3.86
C ASP A 88 6.50 -4.45 3.62
N LYS A 89 7.22 -3.69 2.83
CA LYS A 89 6.94 -2.27 2.62
C LYS A 89 6.61 -1.97 1.18
N LEU A 90 5.57 -1.20 0.95
CA LEU A 90 5.20 -0.66 -0.35
C LEU A 90 5.25 0.86 -0.27
N GLU A 91 6.04 1.48 -1.12
CA GLU A 91 6.11 2.92 -1.23
C GLU A 91 5.47 3.35 -2.54
N PHE A 92 4.74 4.44 -2.51
CA PHE A 92 4.15 4.99 -3.72
C PHE A 92 3.89 6.49 -3.55
N ASP A 93 3.73 7.16 -4.67
CA ASP A 93 3.42 8.58 -4.71
C ASP A 93 1.98 8.77 -5.17
N TYR A 94 1.36 9.81 -4.68
CA TYR A 94 -0.02 10.12 -4.99
C TYR A 94 -0.21 11.62 -5.09
N GLN A 95 -0.97 12.03 -6.08
CA GLN A 95 -1.32 13.43 -6.25
C GLN A 95 -2.84 13.54 -6.31
N ASP A 96 -3.40 14.29 -5.36
CA ASP A 96 -4.83 14.51 -5.33
C ASP A 96 -5.25 15.41 -6.49
N GLN A 97 -6.44 15.17 -7.01
CA GLN A 97 -6.96 15.97 -8.13
C GLN A 97 -7.17 17.41 -7.67
N GLY A 98 -6.61 18.33 -8.45
CA GLY A 98 -6.73 19.75 -8.14
C GLY A 98 -5.66 20.27 -7.19
N ASP A 99 -4.73 19.42 -6.78
CA ASP A 99 -3.62 19.79 -5.92
C ASP A 99 -2.31 19.59 -6.70
N ASP A 100 -1.39 20.51 -6.55
CA ASP A 100 -0.08 20.42 -7.20
C ASP A 100 0.92 19.63 -6.38
N GLU A 101 0.56 19.27 -5.15
CA GLU A 101 1.46 18.63 -4.24
C GLU A 101 1.42 17.12 -4.38
N ILE A 102 2.61 16.52 -4.44
CA ILE A 102 2.76 15.06 -4.50
C ILE A 102 3.03 14.56 -3.09
N MET A 103 2.23 13.59 -2.65
CA MET A 103 2.40 12.97 -1.35
C MET A 103 3.09 11.61 -1.50
N HIS A 104 4.00 11.32 -0.60
CA HIS A 104 4.69 10.04 -0.54
C HIS A 104 4.06 9.19 0.55
N PHE A 105 3.65 7.99 0.17
CA PHE A 105 3.02 7.05 1.11
C PHE A 105 3.89 5.82 1.30
N GLU A 106 3.79 5.24 2.48
CA GLU A 106 4.45 3.99 2.81
C GLU A 106 3.44 3.08 3.49
N LEU A 107 3.21 1.91 2.91
CA LEU A 107 2.39 0.86 3.51
C LEU A 107 3.32 -0.23 4.02
N LYS A 108 3.24 -0.49 5.32
CA LYS A 108 4.02 -1.56 5.94
C LYS A 108 3.07 -2.65 6.41
N LEU A 109 3.30 -3.87 5.99
CA LEU A 109 2.48 -5.00 6.40
C LEU A 109 2.79 -5.38 7.84
N THR A 110 1.74 -5.56 8.64
CA THR A 110 1.84 -6.01 10.02
C THR A 110 1.24 -7.40 10.22
N GLY A 111 0.58 -7.93 9.19
CA GLY A 111 0.00 -9.26 9.18
C GLY A 111 -0.47 -9.57 7.78
N GLU A 112 -1.11 -10.73 7.59
CA GLU A 112 -1.58 -11.14 6.28
C GLU A 112 -2.61 -10.19 5.68
N ARG A 113 -3.44 -9.61 6.53
CA ARG A 113 -4.51 -8.71 6.10
C ARG A 113 -4.50 -7.41 6.88
N ALA A 114 -3.36 -7.04 7.41
CA ALA A 114 -3.21 -5.85 8.20
C ALA A 114 -1.97 -5.10 7.78
N GLY A 115 -2.04 -3.79 7.82
CA GLY A 115 -0.92 -2.94 7.50
C GLY A 115 -1.06 -1.59 8.15
N GLU A 116 0.00 -0.82 8.07
CA GLU A 116 0.03 0.55 8.55
C GLU A 116 0.45 1.45 7.41
N LEU A 117 -0.35 2.47 7.14
CA LEU A 117 -0.09 3.44 6.08
C LEU A 117 0.29 4.76 6.70
N ARG A 118 1.38 5.33 6.21
CA ARG A 118 1.82 6.62 6.70
C ARG A 118 2.22 7.52 5.53
N ILE A 119 2.02 8.83 5.71
CA ILE A 119 2.50 9.83 4.77
C ILE A 119 3.92 10.20 5.19
N VAL A 120 4.87 10.04 4.26
CA VAL A 120 6.27 10.38 4.50
C VAL A 120 6.47 11.81 4.03
N ASP A 121 6.33 12.76 4.95
CA ASP A 121 6.42 14.18 4.62
C ASP A 121 7.19 14.88 5.72
N GLU A 122 8.11 15.76 5.34
CA GLU A 122 8.91 16.55 6.26
C GLU A 122 8.05 17.49 7.10
N HIS A 123 6.91 17.89 6.59
CA HIS A 123 6.00 18.80 7.28
C HIS A 123 5.09 18.08 8.29
N ILE A 124 5.08 16.75 8.27
CA ILE A 124 4.28 15.97 9.22
C ILE A 124 5.15 14.88 9.86
N PRO A 125 6.21 15.29 10.60
CA PRO A 125 7.19 14.30 11.09
C PRO A 125 6.64 13.41 12.20
N LYS A 126 5.53 13.79 12.83
CA LYS A 126 4.98 13.05 13.97
C LYS A 126 3.70 12.32 13.63
N MET A 127 3.39 12.16 12.37
CA MET A 127 2.18 11.47 11.98
C MET A 127 2.21 10.01 12.42
N LYS A 128 1.17 9.58 13.10
CA LYS A 128 1.01 8.18 13.45
C LYS A 128 0.40 7.44 12.26
N PRO A 129 0.83 6.21 11.98
CA PRO A 129 0.30 5.48 10.83
C PRO A 129 -1.17 5.17 10.97
N PHE A 130 -1.87 5.12 9.84
CA PHE A 130 -3.24 4.64 9.79
C PHE A 130 -3.23 3.12 9.71
N ARG A 131 -4.11 2.49 10.47
CA ARG A 131 -4.25 1.03 10.39
C ARG A 131 -5.14 0.68 9.23
N LEU A 132 -4.66 -0.17 8.34
CA LEU A 132 -5.41 -0.64 7.19
C LEU A 132 -5.71 -2.12 7.33
N ARG A 133 -6.87 -2.51 6.81
CA ARG A 133 -7.26 -3.90 6.69
C ARG A 133 -7.48 -4.25 5.24
N LYS A 134 -7.01 -5.41 4.84
CA LYS A 134 -7.29 -5.93 3.52
C LYS A 134 -8.66 -6.58 3.54
N LYS A 135 -9.54 -6.16 2.63
CA LYS A 135 -10.86 -6.76 2.49
C LYS A 135 -10.73 -8.18 1.98
N GLN A 136 -11.64 -9.01 2.41
CA GLN A 136 -11.76 -10.34 1.84
C GLN A 136 -12.36 -10.23 0.44
N ALA A 137 -11.75 -10.94 -0.50
CA ALA A 137 -12.26 -10.97 -1.85
C ALA A 137 -13.58 -11.76 -1.91
#